data_438ac1092ca0ff5d304803e3e20e21bc
#
_entry.id   438ac1092ca0ff5d304803e3e20e21bc
#
_cell.length_a   1.000
_cell.length_b   1.000
_cell.length_c   1.000
_cell.angle_alpha   90.00
_cell.angle_beta   90.00
_cell.angle_gamma   90.00
#
_symmetry.space_group_name_H-M   'P 1'
#
loop_
_entity.id
_entity.type
_entity.pdbx_description
1 polymer ?
#
loop_
_entity_poly.entity_id
_entity_poly.type
_entity_poly.pdbx_seq_one_letter_code
_entity_poly.pdbx_strand_id
1 'polypeptide(L)'
;MGKAQWNNLDDNELERTLTESIDELPMEDVVENVVPLKSAMLYVLAGLVLSSVVFSFFKLNYILPTVGAVLSFLGYRKLKSENKYFSACYAIELVSLIYILAVLILNTMTLGTDVHVKNVLKVISHVMAAVSVVGVLCLWLALRQVQKKAGLEPGAYAVLALAGWYALAGLLAVFGYGSVHLITMVIAIAVFVILIRAIYKLPRELDEAGYLVRMSRIIIPDKAIVIAVLAVLVTGGACGYMFGNGYRMAWSIRDDVQQGTDIEGIREELIAQGFPDYVLDDLTAEEIASCGGAVNVLTQNKNCDNGLQFTDVAVQVQDADVDELWIIFHYFRWIEDKKPYGAEAVQIWTTDHEIQEGWLTAGEVKGRLMYDKGGVTYTAPYHSMESVTYNRMAWIDRVQTVTDVFGTFSFPKKGENCRGYVSYSTVHTVKGYTFYDFINYTYQESWWQYPVISAYDHRTNGVFNKKPFMTVQNPFSFYFEEDGIRQY
;
A
#
# COMPACT_ATOMS: atom_id res chain seq x y z
N MET A 1 -27.59 3.89 53.00
CA MET A 1 -28.41 3.60 54.21
C MET A 1 -28.84 2.15 54.19
N GLY A 2 -28.58 1.39 55.23
CA GLY A 2 -28.87 -0.06 55.27
C GLY A 2 -30.32 -0.32 55.62
N LYS A 3 -30.87 -1.53 55.20
CA LYS A 3 -32.27 -1.98 55.42
C LYS A 3 -32.79 -1.83 56.87
N ALA A 4 -31.94 -1.63 57.85
CA ALA A 4 -32.31 -1.47 59.28
C ALA A 4 -32.83 -0.08 59.65
N GLN A 5 -32.63 0.93 58.80
CA GLN A 5 -32.99 2.31 59.12
C GLN A 5 -34.43 2.66 58.73
N TRP A 6 -35.08 1.86 57.85
CA TRP A 6 -36.41 2.13 57.35
C TRP A 6 -37.54 1.59 58.24
N ASN A 7 -37.25 0.66 59.15
CA ASN A 7 -38.27 0.03 59.99
C ASN A 7 -38.66 0.80 61.24
N ASN A 8 -38.03 1.98 61.49
CA ASN A 8 -38.28 2.78 62.73
C ASN A 8 -38.73 4.22 62.44
N LEU A 9 -39.13 4.55 61.20
CA LEU A 9 -39.65 5.85 60.84
C LEU A 9 -41.15 5.87 61.08
N ASP A 10 -41.67 6.93 61.75
CA ASP A 10 -43.08 7.22 61.81
C ASP A 10 -43.61 7.55 60.38
N ASP A 11 -44.88 7.25 60.11
CA ASP A 11 -45.45 7.41 58.76
C ASP A 11 -45.27 8.82 58.17
N ASN A 12 -45.30 9.84 59.03
CA ASN A 12 -45.05 11.23 58.65
C ASN A 12 -43.55 11.54 58.34
N GLU A 13 -42.61 10.86 59.02
CA GLU A 13 -41.17 10.95 58.71
C GLU A 13 -40.83 10.16 57.42
N LEU A 14 -41.55 9.04 57.21
CA LEU A 14 -41.39 8.27 55.99
C LEU A 14 -41.84 9.05 54.71
N GLU A 15 -43.07 9.68 54.80
CA GLU A 15 -43.57 10.52 53.75
C GLU A 15 -42.66 11.74 53.49
N ARG A 16 -42.12 12.35 54.54
CA ARG A 16 -41.22 13.51 54.38
C ARG A 16 -39.89 13.09 53.77
N THR A 17 -39.30 11.98 54.16
CA THR A 17 -38.10 11.43 53.62
C THR A 17 -38.26 10.95 52.17
N LEU A 18 -39.43 10.43 51.83
CA LEU A 18 -39.80 10.06 50.46
C LEU A 18 -40.00 11.31 49.59
N THR A 19 -40.66 12.36 50.11
CA THR A 19 -40.85 13.63 49.37
C THR A 19 -39.51 14.34 49.15
N GLU A 20 -38.64 14.41 50.15
CA GLU A 20 -37.28 14.96 50.02
C GLU A 20 -36.42 14.16 49.04
N SER A 21 -36.55 12.82 48.99
CA SER A 21 -35.81 11.99 48.00
C SER A 21 -36.38 12.07 46.59
N ILE A 22 -37.65 12.47 46.44
CA ILE A 22 -38.24 12.74 45.11
C ILE A 22 -37.74 14.09 44.58
N ASP A 23 -37.61 15.10 45.45
CA ASP A 23 -37.04 16.40 45.06
C ASP A 23 -35.52 16.36 44.73
N GLU A 24 -34.80 15.37 45.27
CA GLU A 24 -33.41 15.09 44.93
C GLU A 24 -33.20 14.26 43.66
N LEU A 25 -34.29 13.72 43.07
CA LEU A 25 -34.21 13.00 41.79
C LEU A 25 -33.88 14.00 40.68
N PRO A 26 -32.97 13.69 39.77
CA PRO A 26 -32.73 14.52 38.60
C PRO A 26 -34.01 14.72 37.82
N MET A 27 -34.21 15.95 37.27
CA MET A 27 -35.39 16.27 36.48
C MET A 27 -35.66 15.19 35.42
N GLU A 28 -36.93 14.89 35.18
CA GLU A 28 -37.39 13.79 34.34
C GLU A 28 -36.76 13.85 32.91
N ASP A 29 -36.51 15.04 32.38
CA ASP A 29 -35.85 15.30 31.13
C ASP A 29 -34.35 14.93 31.14
N VAL A 30 -33.71 14.98 32.31
CA VAL A 30 -32.30 14.53 32.49
C VAL A 30 -32.25 13.02 32.57
N VAL A 31 -33.21 12.33 33.15
CA VAL A 31 -33.31 10.88 33.22
C VAL A 31 -33.72 10.29 31.87
N GLU A 32 -34.63 10.94 31.16
CA GLU A 32 -35.12 10.55 29.84
C GLU A 32 -33.99 10.52 28.77
N ASN A 33 -32.97 11.35 28.93
CA ASN A 33 -31.81 11.40 28.04
C ASN A 33 -30.69 10.39 28.33
N VAL A 34 -30.74 9.63 29.43
CA VAL A 34 -29.71 8.64 29.80
C VAL A 34 -30.23 7.22 29.67
N VAL A 35 -30.61 6.83 28.45
CA VAL A 35 -30.85 5.42 28.11
C VAL A 35 -29.51 4.75 27.83
N PRO A 36 -29.02 3.88 28.72
CA PRO A 36 -27.69 3.23 28.52
C PRO A 36 -27.58 2.51 27.19
N LEU A 37 -28.64 1.84 26.75
CA LEU A 37 -28.68 1.16 25.45
C LEU A 37 -28.56 2.15 24.28
N LYS A 38 -29.26 3.29 24.34
CA LYS A 38 -29.21 4.31 23.30
C LYS A 38 -27.80 4.86 23.10
N SER A 39 -27.11 5.15 24.22
CA SER A 39 -25.72 5.61 24.17
C SER A 39 -24.80 4.55 23.53
N ALA A 40 -24.86 3.28 23.94
CA ALA A 40 -24.03 2.21 23.40
C ALA A 40 -24.36 1.94 21.92
N MET A 41 -25.63 1.91 21.53
CA MET A 41 -26.06 1.72 20.16
C MET A 41 -25.68 2.91 19.24
N LEU A 42 -25.66 4.14 19.78
CA LEU A 42 -25.16 5.29 19.02
C LEU A 42 -23.71 5.11 18.60
N TYR A 43 -22.84 4.63 19.52
CA TYR A 43 -21.45 4.29 19.20
C TYR A 43 -21.38 3.22 18.10
N VAL A 44 -22.17 2.15 18.18
CA VAL A 44 -22.21 1.08 17.19
C VAL A 44 -22.67 1.62 15.84
N LEU A 45 -23.78 2.37 15.79
CA LEU A 45 -24.30 2.92 14.55
C LEU A 45 -23.38 3.97 13.91
N ALA A 46 -22.79 4.86 14.71
CA ALA A 46 -21.80 5.82 14.22
C ALA A 46 -20.57 5.06 13.66
N GLY A 47 -20.16 4.00 14.32
CA GLY A 47 -19.08 3.13 13.86
C GLY A 47 -19.40 2.47 12.52
N LEU A 48 -20.58 1.87 12.36
CA LEU A 48 -21.02 1.26 11.12
C LEU A 48 -21.10 2.30 9.96
N VAL A 49 -21.63 3.49 10.23
CA VAL A 49 -21.71 4.57 9.23
C VAL A 49 -20.30 4.99 8.78
N LEU A 50 -19.41 5.29 9.72
CA LEU A 50 -18.07 5.76 9.40
C LEU A 50 -17.22 4.68 8.68
N SER A 51 -17.42 3.41 9.04
CA SER A 51 -16.73 2.31 8.36
C SER A 51 -17.26 2.04 6.96
N SER A 52 -18.50 2.43 6.65
CA SER A 52 -19.13 2.20 5.34
C SER A 52 -18.89 3.35 4.36
N VAL A 53 -18.47 4.51 4.83
CA VAL A 53 -18.26 5.71 4.01
C VAL A 53 -16.79 5.77 3.57
N VAL A 54 -16.55 5.69 2.26
CA VAL A 54 -15.20 5.74 1.70
C VAL A 54 -15.04 7.00 0.86
N PHE A 55 -14.24 7.95 1.35
CA PHE A 55 -13.81 9.13 0.60
C PHE A 55 -12.30 9.05 0.34
N SER A 56 -11.89 9.15 -0.92
CA SER A 56 -10.46 9.07 -1.30
C SER A 56 -9.68 10.36 -1.08
N PHE A 57 -10.34 11.51 -0.86
CA PHE A 57 -9.69 12.79 -0.57
C PHE A 57 -9.23 12.90 0.90
N PHE A 58 -8.19 13.65 1.16
CA PHE A 58 -7.58 13.87 2.50
C PHE A 58 -7.30 12.60 3.31
N LYS A 59 -7.11 11.44 2.64
CA LYS A 59 -6.91 10.13 3.30
C LYS A 59 -8.06 9.70 4.21
N LEU A 60 -9.26 10.23 4.02
CA LEU A 60 -10.45 9.88 4.79
C LEU A 60 -10.82 8.40 4.66
N ASN A 61 -10.46 7.75 3.56
CA ASN A 61 -10.57 6.30 3.37
C ASN A 61 -9.80 5.45 4.39
N TYR A 62 -8.87 6.03 5.13
CA TYR A 62 -8.15 5.39 6.25
C TYR A 62 -8.66 5.88 7.61
N ILE A 63 -8.94 7.17 7.73
CA ILE A 63 -9.35 7.80 8.99
C ILE A 63 -10.75 7.35 9.40
N LEU A 64 -11.73 7.44 8.50
CA LEU A 64 -13.13 7.15 8.82
C LEU A 64 -13.35 5.70 9.25
N PRO A 65 -12.85 4.67 8.52
CA PRO A 65 -13.00 3.28 8.97
C PRO A 65 -12.29 3.00 10.30
N THR A 66 -11.16 3.66 10.57
CA THR A 66 -10.44 3.49 11.84
C THR A 66 -11.25 4.05 13.02
N VAL A 67 -11.75 5.28 12.88
CA VAL A 67 -12.64 5.89 13.89
C VAL A 67 -13.91 5.04 14.04
N GLY A 68 -14.47 4.57 12.93
CA GLY A 68 -15.64 3.69 12.92
C GLY A 68 -15.42 2.42 13.71
N ALA A 69 -14.33 1.70 13.47
CA ALA A 69 -13.98 0.48 14.19
C ALA A 69 -13.78 0.72 15.70
N VAL A 70 -13.12 1.83 16.07
CA VAL A 70 -12.96 2.20 17.48
C VAL A 70 -14.33 2.46 18.15
N LEU A 71 -15.21 3.20 17.49
CA LEU A 71 -16.56 3.48 18.01
C LEU A 71 -17.38 2.20 18.15
N SER A 72 -17.46 1.36 17.11
CA SER A 72 -18.15 0.06 17.17
C SER A 72 -17.62 -0.80 18.30
N PHE A 73 -16.30 -0.90 18.43
CA PHE A 73 -15.66 -1.64 19.53
C PHE A 73 -16.07 -1.12 20.91
N LEU A 74 -16.05 0.21 21.12
CA LEU A 74 -16.46 0.83 22.37
C LEU A 74 -17.95 0.60 22.68
N GLY A 75 -18.81 0.63 21.65
CA GLY A 75 -20.25 0.35 21.77
C GLY A 75 -20.50 -1.10 22.18
N TYR A 76 -19.97 -2.07 21.43
CA TYR A 76 -20.15 -3.50 21.74
C TYR A 76 -19.51 -3.91 23.07
N ARG A 77 -18.42 -3.27 23.48
CA ARG A 77 -17.82 -3.48 24.78
C ARG A 77 -18.80 -3.21 25.93
N LYS A 78 -19.66 -2.22 25.79
CA LYS A 78 -20.70 -1.89 26.78
C LYS A 78 -21.83 -2.93 26.77
N LEU A 79 -22.13 -3.54 25.64
CA LEU A 79 -23.26 -4.46 25.44
C LEU A 79 -22.94 -5.95 25.60
N LYS A 80 -21.66 -6.34 25.62
CA LYS A 80 -21.23 -7.75 25.58
C LYS A 80 -21.81 -8.66 26.69
N SER A 81 -22.17 -8.08 27.83
CA SER A 81 -22.74 -8.86 28.98
C SER A 81 -24.23 -9.14 28.85
N GLU A 82 -24.92 -8.51 27.89
CA GLU A 82 -26.37 -8.71 27.72
C GLU A 82 -26.72 -10.12 27.18
N ASN A 83 -26.00 -10.53 26.16
CA ASN A 83 -26.19 -11.88 25.58
C ASN A 83 -24.97 -12.33 24.78
N LYS A 84 -24.93 -13.63 24.44
CA LYS A 84 -23.80 -14.23 23.70
C LYS A 84 -23.55 -13.64 22.32
N TYR A 85 -24.58 -13.11 21.66
CA TYR A 85 -24.43 -12.52 20.32
C TYR A 85 -23.77 -11.14 20.38
N PHE A 86 -24.08 -10.31 21.38
CA PHE A 86 -23.31 -9.07 21.61
C PHE A 86 -21.87 -9.37 22.01
N SER A 87 -21.61 -10.46 22.74
CA SER A 87 -20.25 -10.92 23.03
C SER A 87 -19.52 -11.34 21.76
N ALA A 88 -20.20 -11.99 20.81
CA ALA A 88 -19.65 -12.33 19.49
C ALA A 88 -19.37 -11.06 18.66
N CYS A 89 -20.29 -10.08 18.62
CA CYS A 89 -20.05 -8.79 17.98
C CYS A 89 -18.79 -8.09 18.54
N TYR A 90 -18.64 -8.10 19.87
CA TYR A 90 -17.45 -7.53 20.53
C TYR A 90 -16.15 -8.22 20.08
N ALA A 91 -16.14 -9.55 20.00
CA ALA A 91 -14.97 -10.32 19.55
C ALA A 91 -14.64 -10.03 18.07
N ILE A 92 -15.66 -9.97 17.22
CA ILE A 92 -15.52 -9.64 15.79
C ILE A 92 -14.94 -8.24 15.63
N GLU A 93 -15.46 -7.23 16.33
CA GLU A 93 -14.96 -5.86 16.25
C GLU A 93 -13.54 -5.71 16.81
N LEU A 94 -13.16 -6.47 17.82
CA LEU A 94 -11.79 -6.52 18.29
C LEU A 94 -10.83 -7.01 17.19
N VAL A 95 -11.20 -8.09 16.50
CA VAL A 95 -10.42 -8.63 15.38
C VAL A 95 -10.36 -7.62 14.23
N SER A 96 -11.48 -6.97 13.91
CA SER A 96 -11.55 -5.92 12.88
C SER A 96 -10.66 -4.72 13.21
N LEU A 97 -10.67 -4.29 14.45
CA LEU A 97 -9.81 -3.19 14.92
C LEU A 97 -8.32 -3.56 14.79
N ILE A 98 -7.93 -4.76 15.24
CA ILE A 98 -6.54 -5.24 15.11
C ILE A 98 -6.14 -5.30 13.63
N TYR A 99 -7.01 -5.81 12.76
CA TYR A 99 -6.78 -5.88 11.32
C TYR A 99 -6.56 -4.49 10.71
N ILE A 100 -7.43 -3.53 11.00
CA ILE A 100 -7.31 -2.16 10.49
C ILE A 100 -5.98 -1.53 10.95
N LEU A 101 -5.62 -1.66 12.23
CA LEU A 101 -4.36 -1.14 12.76
C LEU A 101 -3.15 -1.78 12.07
N ALA A 102 -3.17 -3.10 11.86
CA ALA A 102 -2.11 -3.82 11.17
C ALA A 102 -1.96 -3.32 9.70
N VAL A 103 -3.07 -3.15 8.97
CA VAL A 103 -3.05 -2.63 7.59
C VAL A 103 -2.52 -1.20 7.55
N LEU A 104 -2.94 -0.33 8.48
CA LEU A 104 -2.46 1.05 8.54
C LEU A 104 -0.95 1.13 8.78
N ILE A 105 -0.41 0.29 9.67
CA ILE A 105 1.04 0.21 9.93
C ILE A 105 1.76 -0.38 8.71
N LEU A 106 1.22 -1.45 8.11
CA LEU A 106 1.82 -2.07 6.93
C LEU A 106 1.90 -1.09 5.73
N ASN A 107 0.91 -0.20 5.61
CA ASN A 107 0.92 0.87 4.61
C ASN A 107 2.03 1.92 4.80
N THR A 108 2.81 1.85 5.88
CA THR A 108 4.02 2.66 6.09
C THR A 108 5.31 1.97 5.63
N MET A 109 5.20 0.75 5.09
CA MET A 109 6.34 -0.09 4.71
C MET A 109 6.27 -0.51 3.24
N THR A 110 7.42 -0.67 2.60
CA THR A 110 7.52 -1.27 1.25
C THR A 110 7.08 -2.73 1.21
N LEU A 111 7.10 -3.43 2.35
CA LEU A 111 6.57 -4.80 2.45
C LEU A 111 5.10 -4.89 1.97
N GLY A 112 4.30 -3.84 2.18
CA GLY A 112 2.93 -3.75 1.66
C GLY A 112 2.84 -3.64 0.14
N THR A 113 3.96 -3.35 -0.55
CA THR A 113 4.02 -3.25 -2.02
C THR A 113 4.43 -4.57 -2.70
N ASP A 114 4.94 -5.53 -1.94
CA ASP A 114 5.28 -6.86 -2.43
C ASP A 114 4.04 -7.59 -2.98
N VAL A 115 4.18 -8.24 -4.15
CA VAL A 115 3.07 -8.89 -4.86
C VAL A 115 2.46 -10.03 -4.03
N HIS A 116 3.29 -10.84 -3.35
CA HIS A 116 2.80 -11.92 -2.50
C HIS A 116 2.05 -11.39 -1.31
N VAL A 117 2.58 -10.34 -0.65
CA VAL A 117 1.92 -9.68 0.48
C VAL A 117 0.60 -9.03 0.05
N LYS A 118 0.57 -8.34 -1.10
CA LYS A 118 -0.68 -7.79 -1.68
C LYS A 118 -1.73 -8.87 -1.91
N ASN A 119 -1.35 -10.02 -2.48
CA ASN A 119 -2.27 -11.13 -2.71
C ASN A 119 -2.81 -11.70 -1.39
N VAL A 120 -1.96 -11.90 -0.39
CA VAL A 120 -2.38 -12.35 0.95
C VAL A 120 -3.32 -11.32 1.59
N LEU A 121 -2.99 -10.04 1.55
CA LEU A 121 -3.85 -8.97 2.09
C LEU A 121 -5.19 -8.90 1.37
N LYS A 122 -5.22 -9.11 0.06
CA LYS A 122 -6.46 -9.21 -0.73
C LYS A 122 -7.35 -10.35 -0.24
N VAL A 123 -6.79 -11.53 -0.02
CA VAL A 123 -7.54 -12.67 0.54
C VAL A 123 -8.05 -12.35 1.94
N ILE A 124 -7.20 -11.83 2.82
CA ILE A 124 -7.58 -11.44 4.17
C ILE A 124 -8.70 -10.39 4.14
N SER A 125 -8.64 -9.40 3.25
CA SER A 125 -9.68 -8.37 3.12
C SER A 125 -11.04 -8.96 2.75
N HIS A 126 -11.10 -9.96 1.87
CA HIS A 126 -12.34 -10.66 1.53
C HIS A 126 -12.87 -11.47 2.72
N VAL A 127 -11.99 -12.13 3.46
CA VAL A 127 -12.38 -12.84 4.70
C VAL A 127 -12.93 -11.85 5.72
N MET A 128 -12.29 -10.69 5.91
CA MET A 128 -12.77 -9.66 6.83
C MET A 128 -14.11 -9.05 6.40
N ALA A 129 -14.36 -8.92 5.08
CA ALA A 129 -15.67 -8.53 4.57
C ALA A 129 -16.75 -9.55 4.93
N ALA A 130 -16.48 -10.85 4.79
CA ALA A 130 -17.40 -11.91 5.21
C ALA A 130 -17.62 -11.89 6.74
N VAL A 131 -16.58 -11.69 7.52
CA VAL A 131 -16.64 -11.57 8.99
C VAL A 131 -17.49 -10.36 9.39
N SER A 132 -17.44 -9.24 8.66
CA SER A 132 -18.31 -8.08 8.90
C SER A 132 -19.79 -8.41 8.70
N VAL A 133 -20.12 -9.17 7.65
CA VAL A 133 -21.50 -9.66 7.43
C VAL A 133 -21.97 -10.53 8.61
N VAL A 134 -21.11 -11.45 9.07
CA VAL A 134 -21.40 -12.28 10.26
C VAL A 134 -21.59 -11.40 11.50
N GLY A 135 -20.81 -10.34 11.67
CA GLY A 135 -20.95 -9.36 12.75
C GLY A 135 -22.33 -8.69 12.76
N VAL A 136 -22.82 -8.25 11.59
CA VAL A 136 -24.16 -7.64 11.46
C VAL A 136 -25.27 -8.68 11.70
N LEU A 137 -25.09 -9.94 11.27
CA LEU A 137 -26.03 -11.03 11.59
C LEU A 137 -26.05 -11.32 13.09
N CYS A 138 -24.90 -11.31 13.77
CA CYS A 138 -24.83 -11.43 15.23
C CYS A 138 -25.56 -10.27 15.91
N LEU A 139 -25.42 -9.04 15.41
CA LEU A 139 -26.16 -7.87 15.91
C LEU A 139 -27.67 -8.06 15.76
N TRP A 140 -28.14 -8.55 14.61
CA TRP A 140 -29.54 -8.90 14.41
C TRP A 140 -30.05 -9.91 15.44
N LEU A 141 -29.31 -11.01 15.64
CA LEU A 141 -29.66 -12.04 16.63
C LEU A 141 -29.64 -11.49 18.05
N ALA A 142 -28.68 -10.61 18.36
CA ALA A 142 -28.56 -9.96 19.66
C ALA A 142 -29.78 -9.10 19.98
N LEU A 143 -30.16 -8.22 19.04
CA LEU A 143 -31.32 -7.34 19.21
C LEU A 143 -32.64 -8.12 19.23
N ARG A 144 -32.79 -9.13 18.38
CA ARG A 144 -33.96 -10.05 18.40
C ARG A 144 -34.12 -10.76 19.76
N GLN A 145 -33.02 -11.16 20.37
CA GLN A 145 -33.07 -11.79 21.69
C GLN A 145 -33.47 -10.80 22.77
N VAL A 146 -33.00 -9.55 22.69
CA VAL A 146 -33.38 -8.46 23.60
C VAL A 146 -34.87 -8.14 23.46
N GLN A 147 -35.38 -7.98 22.23
CA GLN A 147 -36.80 -7.75 21.98
C GLN A 147 -37.68 -8.85 22.56
N LYS A 148 -37.29 -10.12 22.40
CA LYS A 148 -38.00 -11.25 23.02
C LYS A 148 -38.04 -11.16 24.55
N LYS A 149 -36.93 -10.79 25.19
CA LYS A 149 -36.85 -10.62 26.64
C LYS A 149 -37.70 -9.44 27.12
N ALA A 150 -37.83 -8.38 26.30
CA ALA A 150 -38.68 -7.24 26.56
C ALA A 150 -40.17 -7.49 26.31
N GLY A 151 -40.57 -8.68 25.86
CA GLY A 151 -41.94 -8.98 25.50
C GLY A 151 -42.40 -8.37 24.20
N LEU A 152 -41.51 -7.80 23.40
CA LEU A 152 -41.82 -7.24 22.11
C LEU A 152 -41.75 -8.29 21.00
N GLU A 153 -42.49 -8.05 19.90
CA GLU A 153 -42.33 -8.86 18.69
C GLU A 153 -40.91 -8.73 18.15
N PRO A 154 -40.19 -9.84 17.88
CA PRO A 154 -38.82 -9.83 17.43
C PRO A 154 -38.69 -9.40 15.97
N GLY A 155 -38.65 -8.10 15.75
CA GLY A 155 -38.78 -7.46 14.42
C GLY A 155 -37.45 -7.00 13.79
N ALA A 156 -36.40 -6.73 14.48
CA ALA A 156 -35.12 -6.12 14.02
C ALA A 156 -34.71 -6.35 12.52
N TYR A 157 -35.69 -6.38 11.60
CA TYR A 157 -35.51 -6.71 10.18
C TYR A 157 -34.63 -5.71 9.43
N ALA A 158 -34.57 -4.44 9.90
CA ALA A 158 -33.67 -3.44 9.33
C ALA A 158 -32.19 -3.84 9.48
N VAL A 159 -31.82 -4.54 10.57
CA VAL A 159 -30.46 -5.06 10.77
C VAL A 159 -30.20 -6.26 9.86
N LEU A 160 -31.19 -7.14 9.65
CA LEU A 160 -31.06 -8.24 8.69
C LEU A 160 -30.92 -7.71 7.26
N ALA A 161 -31.68 -6.69 6.87
CA ALA A 161 -31.56 -6.02 5.59
C ALA A 161 -30.17 -5.34 5.42
N LEU A 162 -29.62 -4.79 6.50
CA LEU A 162 -28.26 -4.25 6.50
C LEU A 162 -27.22 -5.36 6.28
N ALA A 163 -27.41 -6.54 6.87
CA ALA A 163 -26.52 -7.70 6.59
C ALA A 163 -26.57 -8.10 5.10
N GLY A 164 -27.76 -8.15 4.52
CA GLY A 164 -27.94 -8.37 3.07
C GLY A 164 -27.25 -7.29 2.22
N TRP A 165 -27.32 -6.04 2.65
CA TRP A 165 -26.64 -4.91 2.02
C TRP A 165 -25.11 -5.10 2.01
N TYR A 166 -24.50 -5.45 3.16
CA TYR A 166 -23.06 -5.72 3.24
C TYR A 166 -22.65 -6.93 2.39
N ALA A 167 -23.47 -7.98 2.36
CA ALA A 167 -23.23 -9.16 1.53
C ALA A 167 -23.23 -8.78 0.02
N LEU A 168 -24.22 -7.99 -0.41
CA LEU A 168 -24.31 -7.51 -1.79
C LEU A 168 -23.11 -6.63 -2.15
N ALA A 169 -22.75 -5.67 -1.30
CA ALA A 169 -21.59 -4.80 -1.51
C ALA A 169 -20.28 -5.61 -1.60
N GLY A 170 -20.11 -6.62 -0.75
CA GLY A 170 -18.97 -7.52 -0.79
C GLY A 170 -18.89 -8.34 -2.08
N LEU A 171 -20.02 -8.88 -2.55
CA LEU A 171 -20.09 -9.61 -3.83
C LEU A 171 -19.74 -8.69 -5.02
N LEU A 172 -20.29 -7.48 -5.06
CA LEU A 172 -19.97 -6.50 -6.10
C LEU A 172 -18.48 -6.14 -6.11
N ALA A 173 -17.86 -6.02 -4.95
CA ALA A 173 -16.42 -5.78 -4.84
C ALA A 173 -15.56 -6.94 -5.35
N VAL A 174 -15.99 -8.19 -5.13
CA VAL A 174 -15.28 -9.40 -5.60
C VAL A 174 -15.39 -9.57 -7.11
N PHE A 175 -16.60 -9.39 -7.66
CA PHE A 175 -16.86 -9.62 -9.09
C PHE A 175 -16.48 -8.44 -10.00
N GLY A 176 -15.96 -7.35 -9.43
CA GLY A 176 -15.31 -6.28 -10.21
C GLY A 176 -16.25 -5.53 -11.17
N TYR A 177 -17.49 -5.27 -10.78
CA TYR A 177 -18.35 -4.37 -11.55
C TYR A 177 -17.76 -2.93 -11.53
N GLY A 178 -16.87 -2.67 -12.48
CA GLY A 178 -15.98 -1.51 -12.52
C GLY A 178 -16.65 -0.14 -12.79
N SER A 179 -17.94 -0.10 -13.06
CA SER A 179 -18.66 1.18 -13.22
C SER A 179 -20.05 1.11 -12.58
N VAL A 180 -20.10 1.40 -11.30
CA VAL A 180 -21.38 1.67 -10.65
C VAL A 180 -21.86 3.05 -11.15
N HIS A 181 -22.95 3.08 -11.91
CA HIS A 181 -23.55 4.34 -12.37
C HIS A 181 -23.89 5.22 -11.16
N LEU A 182 -23.69 6.53 -11.29
CA LEU A 182 -23.95 7.51 -10.24
C LEU A 182 -25.35 7.34 -9.61
N ILE A 183 -26.36 7.03 -10.41
CA ILE A 183 -27.74 6.78 -9.95
C ILE A 183 -27.79 5.59 -8.99
N THR A 184 -27.13 4.48 -9.33
CA THR A 184 -27.08 3.29 -8.46
C THR A 184 -26.40 3.60 -7.14
N MET A 185 -25.34 4.41 -7.17
CA MET A 185 -24.64 4.86 -5.96
C MET A 185 -25.53 5.72 -5.06
N VAL A 186 -26.30 6.66 -5.64
CA VAL A 186 -27.25 7.51 -4.89
C VAL A 186 -28.34 6.66 -4.26
N ILE A 187 -28.93 5.72 -5.01
CA ILE A 187 -29.94 4.79 -4.47
C ILE A 187 -29.34 3.97 -3.34
N ALA A 188 -28.13 3.48 -3.52
CA ALA A 188 -27.41 2.72 -2.53
C ALA A 188 -27.25 3.48 -1.21
N ILE A 189 -26.80 4.72 -1.27
CA ILE A 189 -26.67 5.60 -0.09
C ILE A 189 -28.04 5.85 0.55
N ALA A 190 -29.07 6.12 -0.24
CA ALA A 190 -30.42 6.36 0.28
C ALA A 190 -30.96 5.15 1.06
N VAL A 191 -30.83 3.94 0.50
CA VAL A 191 -31.22 2.69 1.18
C VAL A 191 -30.45 2.52 2.49
N PHE A 192 -29.12 2.71 2.45
CA PHE A 192 -28.29 2.61 3.65
C PHE A 192 -28.74 3.58 4.76
N VAL A 193 -29.00 4.85 4.41
CA VAL A 193 -29.50 5.86 5.37
C VAL A 193 -30.85 5.47 5.96
N ILE A 194 -31.78 4.92 5.15
CA ILE A 194 -33.08 4.44 5.63
C ILE A 194 -32.91 3.30 6.64
N LEU A 195 -32.02 2.34 6.34
CA LEU A 195 -31.72 1.22 7.24
C LEU A 195 -31.12 1.70 8.57
N ILE A 196 -30.15 2.58 8.54
CA ILE A 196 -29.54 3.16 9.75
C ILE A 196 -30.56 3.91 10.60
N ARG A 197 -31.44 4.73 9.96
CA ARG A 197 -32.54 5.42 10.68
C ARG A 197 -33.51 4.45 11.32
N ALA A 198 -33.84 3.34 10.66
CA ALA A 198 -34.72 2.32 11.22
C ALA A 198 -34.09 1.65 12.44
N ILE A 199 -32.78 1.32 12.37
CA ILE A 199 -32.05 0.71 13.48
C ILE A 199 -31.92 1.69 14.65
N TYR A 200 -31.75 2.99 14.39
CA TYR A 200 -31.66 4.04 15.42
C TYR A 200 -32.92 4.16 16.29
N LYS A 201 -34.10 3.72 15.81
CA LYS A 201 -35.35 3.72 16.58
C LYS A 201 -35.46 2.56 17.57
N LEU A 202 -34.81 1.44 17.32
CA LEU A 202 -34.91 0.22 18.14
C LEU A 202 -34.58 0.42 19.64
N PRO A 203 -33.53 1.17 20.04
CA PRO A 203 -33.27 1.43 21.45
C PRO A 203 -34.41 2.18 22.16
N ARG A 204 -35.12 3.07 21.46
CA ARG A 204 -36.25 3.79 22.00
C ARG A 204 -37.48 2.87 22.22
N GLU A 205 -37.75 2.00 21.28
CA GLU A 205 -38.85 1.01 21.39
C GLU A 205 -38.61 0.08 22.59
N LEU A 206 -37.36 -0.31 22.86
CA LEU A 206 -36.98 -1.14 24.02
C LEU A 206 -37.10 -0.37 25.35
N ASP A 207 -36.83 0.91 25.36
CA ASP A 207 -36.95 1.77 26.51
C ASP A 207 -38.44 2.03 26.87
N GLU A 208 -39.26 2.32 25.85
CA GLU A 208 -40.73 2.45 25.99
C GLU A 208 -41.38 1.16 26.52
N ALA A 209 -40.76 -0.02 26.25
CA ALA A 209 -41.20 -1.31 26.81
C ALA A 209 -40.70 -1.55 28.26
N GLY A 210 -39.93 -0.61 28.84
CA GLY A 210 -39.39 -0.71 30.20
C GLY A 210 -38.29 -1.76 30.38
N TYR A 211 -37.65 -2.21 29.29
CA TYR A 211 -36.61 -3.26 29.41
C TYR A 211 -35.22 -2.63 29.61
N LEU A 212 -34.62 -2.90 30.78
CA LEU A 212 -33.26 -2.47 31.12
C LEU A 212 -32.23 -3.48 30.63
N VAL A 213 -31.43 -3.07 29.64
CA VAL A 213 -30.33 -3.86 29.08
C VAL A 213 -29.20 -3.98 30.10
N ARG A 214 -28.67 -5.20 30.27
CA ARG A 214 -27.56 -5.46 31.17
C ARG A 214 -26.24 -4.93 30.61
N MET A 215 -25.76 -3.80 31.13
CA MET A 215 -24.49 -3.20 30.71
C MET A 215 -23.29 -3.91 31.34
N SER A 216 -22.22 -3.99 30.57
CA SER A 216 -20.93 -4.56 31.04
C SER A 216 -20.21 -3.59 31.96
N ARG A 217 -19.60 -4.12 33.03
CA ARG A 217 -18.71 -3.33 33.90
C ARG A 217 -17.50 -2.86 33.09
N ILE A 218 -17.30 -1.56 33.03
CA ILE A 218 -16.17 -0.92 32.36
C ILE A 218 -15.03 -0.75 33.36
N ILE A 219 -13.95 -1.52 33.18
CA ILE A 219 -12.75 -1.42 34.03
C ILE A 219 -11.78 -0.37 33.47
N ILE A 220 -11.58 -0.37 32.14
CA ILE A 220 -10.69 0.55 31.45
C ILE A 220 -11.53 1.68 30.82
N PRO A 221 -11.30 2.96 31.12
CA PRO A 221 -12.07 4.05 30.53
C PRO A 221 -11.92 4.12 29.01
N ASP A 222 -12.96 4.58 28.30
CA ASP A 222 -12.96 4.70 26.83
C ASP A 222 -11.79 5.56 26.32
N LYS A 223 -11.46 6.64 27.05
CA LYS A 223 -10.32 7.52 26.73
C LYS A 223 -8.98 6.77 26.73
N ALA A 224 -8.77 5.85 27.66
CA ALA A 224 -7.51 5.08 27.72
C ALA A 224 -7.36 4.16 26.50
N ILE A 225 -8.46 3.58 26.00
CA ILE A 225 -8.44 2.75 24.77
C ILE A 225 -8.11 3.60 23.55
N VAL A 226 -8.73 4.78 23.41
CA VAL A 226 -8.45 5.70 22.31
C VAL A 226 -6.97 6.12 22.33
N ILE A 227 -6.44 6.46 23.51
CA ILE A 227 -5.01 6.81 23.67
C ILE A 227 -4.12 5.63 23.30
N ALA A 228 -4.45 4.40 23.72
CA ALA A 228 -3.69 3.20 23.37
C ALA A 228 -3.69 2.95 21.85
N VAL A 229 -4.83 3.07 21.18
CA VAL A 229 -4.94 2.93 19.72
C VAL A 229 -4.10 3.98 19.00
N LEU A 230 -4.17 5.25 19.44
CA LEU A 230 -3.35 6.33 18.89
C LEU A 230 -1.86 6.08 19.13
N ALA A 231 -1.47 5.62 20.31
CA ALA A 231 -0.09 5.29 20.61
C ALA A 231 0.43 4.15 19.70
N VAL A 232 -0.36 3.10 19.49
CA VAL A 232 0.00 1.99 18.58
C VAL A 232 0.14 2.50 17.14
N LEU A 233 -0.77 3.35 16.67
CA LEU A 233 -0.69 3.90 15.31
C LEU A 233 0.53 4.80 15.13
N VAL A 234 0.80 5.69 16.09
CA VAL A 234 1.92 6.62 15.99
C VAL A 234 3.25 5.88 16.10
N THR A 235 3.42 5.03 17.12
CA THR A 235 4.67 4.29 17.30
C THR A 235 4.89 3.25 16.23
N GLY A 236 3.88 2.45 15.90
CA GLY A 236 3.94 1.43 14.84
C GLY A 236 4.15 2.05 13.47
N GLY A 237 3.44 3.13 13.15
CA GLY A 237 3.59 3.86 11.90
C GLY A 237 4.96 4.52 11.77
N ALA A 238 5.46 5.17 12.82
CA ALA A 238 6.79 5.77 12.84
C ALA A 238 7.89 4.71 12.68
N CYS A 239 7.83 3.60 13.42
CA CYS A 239 8.76 2.49 13.28
C CYS A 239 8.69 1.88 11.88
N GLY A 240 7.49 1.64 11.35
CA GLY A 240 7.29 1.12 10.01
C GLY A 240 7.92 2.02 8.95
N TYR A 241 7.70 3.31 9.03
CA TYR A 241 8.27 4.28 8.12
C TYR A 241 9.80 4.43 8.24
N MET A 242 10.33 4.45 9.47
CA MET A 242 11.77 4.61 9.69
C MET A 242 12.60 3.39 9.24
N PHE A 243 12.05 2.20 9.39
CA PHE A 243 12.79 0.94 9.17
C PHE A 243 12.25 0.12 7.98
N GLY A 244 11.06 0.41 7.48
CA GLY A 244 10.39 -0.39 6.46
C GLY A 244 10.08 0.33 5.16
N ASN A 245 10.50 1.59 4.95
CA ASN A 245 10.17 2.35 3.73
C ASN A 245 11.10 2.09 2.53
N GLY A 246 12.09 1.23 2.66
CA GLY A 246 13.00 0.80 1.60
C GLY A 246 13.09 -0.72 1.51
N TYR A 247 13.55 -1.23 0.39
CA TYR A 247 13.82 -2.66 0.21
C TYR A 247 15.02 -3.11 1.05
N ARG A 248 14.95 -4.34 1.54
CA ARG A 248 16.11 -5.00 2.16
C ARG A 248 17.02 -5.53 1.06
N MET A 249 18.16 -4.90 0.88
CA MET A 249 19.15 -5.25 -0.12
C MET A 249 20.21 -6.18 0.48
N ALA A 250 20.72 -7.13 -0.31
CA ALA A 250 21.78 -8.05 0.09
C ALA A 250 23.16 -7.43 -0.15
N TRP A 251 23.46 -6.32 0.54
CA TRP A 251 24.76 -5.65 0.42
C TRP A 251 25.89 -6.48 0.97
N SER A 252 26.96 -6.64 0.17
CA SER A 252 28.24 -7.23 0.56
C SER A 252 29.40 -6.31 0.18
N ILE A 253 30.55 -6.48 0.82
CA ILE A 253 31.77 -5.81 0.39
C ILE A 253 32.10 -6.33 -1.00
N ARG A 254 32.47 -5.44 -1.89
CA ARG A 254 32.92 -5.80 -3.22
C ARG A 254 34.31 -6.44 -3.13
N ASP A 255 34.41 -7.71 -3.49
CA ASP A 255 35.62 -8.52 -3.51
C ASP A 255 35.91 -9.13 -4.89
N ASP A 256 35.12 -8.77 -5.90
CA ASP A 256 35.30 -9.18 -7.28
C ASP A 256 36.58 -8.51 -7.87
N VAL A 257 37.68 -9.25 -7.80
CA VAL A 257 38.89 -8.78 -8.38
C VAL A 257 38.88 -9.08 -9.88
N GLN A 258 38.91 -8.00 -10.69
CA GLN A 258 39.08 -8.10 -12.14
C GLN A 258 40.54 -8.54 -12.45
N GLN A 259 40.88 -9.82 -12.21
CA GLN A 259 42.22 -10.33 -12.44
C GLN A 259 42.25 -11.33 -13.61
N GLY A 260 43.21 -11.12 -14.47
CA GLY A 260 43.55 -11.99 -15.59
C GLY A 260 44.22 -11.17 -16.70
N THR A 261 45.28 -11.64 -17.29
CA THR A 261 45.97 -10.97 -18.42
C THR A 261 45.03 -10.73 -19.60
N ASP A 262 44.08 -11.62 -19.81
CA ASP A 262 43.07 -11.50 -20.89
C ASP A 262 42.09 -10.37 -20.61
N ILE A 263 41.68 -10.19 -19.37
CA ILE A 263 40.73 -9.11 -18.97
C ILE A 263 41.35 -7.73 -19.12
N GLU A 264 42.64 -7.59 -18.71
CA GLU A 264 43.35 -6.32 -18.83
C GLU A 264 43.51 -5.89 -20.30
N GLY A 265 43.83 -6.84 -21.20
CA GLY A 265 43.91 -6.56 -22.64
C GLY A 265 42.61 -6.11 -23.25
N ILE A 266 41.48 -6.78 -22.89
CA ILE A 266 40.14 -6.38 -23.34
C ILE A 266 39.77 -4.99 -22.79
N ARG A 267 40.09 -4.71 -21.53
CA ARG A 267 39.87 -3.42 -20.90
C ARG A 267 40.59 -2.28 -21.62
N GLU A 268 41.89 -2.46 -21.91
CA GLU A 268 42.69 -1.46 -22.67
C GLU A 268 42.09 -1.21 -24.05
N GLU A 269 41.65 -2.28 -24.75
CA GLU A 269 41.00 -2.17 -26.06
C GLU A 269 39.67 -1.39 -25.99
N LEU A 270 38.82 -1.67 -25.01
CA LEU A 270 37.53 -1.00 -24.80
C LEU A 270 37.74 0.49 -24.47
N ILE A 271 38.73 0.83 -23.62
CA ILE A 271 39.07 2.21 -23.30
C ILE A 271 39.56 2.95 -24.56
N ALA A 272 40.42 2.31 -25.37
CA ALA A 272 40.92 2.88 -26.61
C ALA A 272 39.78 3.18 -27.61
N GLN A 273 38.69 2.41 -27.58
CA GLN A 273 37.50 2.60 -28.41
C GLN A 273 36.47 3.57 -27.78
N GLY A 274 36.73 4.13 -26.59
CA GLY A 274 35.89 5.14 -25.96
C GLY A 274 34.93 4.63 -24.88
N PHE A 275 35.11 3.41 -24.39
CA PHE A 275 34.38 2.91 -23.23
C PHE A 275 34.88 3.66 -21.97
N PRO A 276 33.99 4.28 -21.17
CA PRO A 276 34.43 5.02 -19.99
C PRO A 276 35.03 4.11 -18.90
N ASP A 277 36.24 4.44 -18.47
CA ASP A 277 37.01 3.66 -17.51
C ASP A 277 36.26 3.45 -16.17
N TYR A 278 35.60 4.51 -15.65
CA TYR A 278 34.83 4.42 -14.42
C TYR A 278 33.62 3.48 -14.50
N VAL A 279 33.09 3.20 -15.69
CA VAL A 279 32.04 2.18 -15.88
C VAL A 279 32.66 0.79 -15.88
N LEU A 280 33.80 0.61 -16.62
CA LEU A 280 34.55 -0.65 -16.61
C LEU A 280 35.00 -1.04 -15.21
N ASP A 281 35.39 -0.05 -14.38
CA ASP A 281 35.74 -0.30 -12.98
C ASP A 281 34.63 -0.97 -12.20
N ASP A 282 33.38 -0.73 -12.56
CA ASP A 282 32.20 -1.25 -11.87
C ASP A 282 31.66 -2.56 -12.46
N LEU A 283 32.12 -2.99 -13.66
CA LEU A 283 31.71 -4.26 -14.27
C LEU A 283 32.41 -5.46 -13.61
N THR A 284 31.85 -6.63 -13.79
CA THR A 284 32.49 -7.90 -13.43
C THR A 284 33.50 -8.33 -14.49
N ALA A 285 34.43 -9.20 -14.12
CA ALA A 285 35.36 -9.79 -15.09
C ALA A 285 34.65 -10.53 -16.22
N GLU A 286 33.53 -11.20 -15.90
CA GLU A 286 32.70 -11.92 -16.89
C GLU A 286 32.04 -10.93 -17.89
N GLU A 287 31.55 -9.79 -17.41
CA GLU A 287 30.94 -8.77 -18.28
C GLU A 287 31.98 -8.10 -19.18
N ILE A 288 33.18 -7.83 -18.66
CA ILE A 288 34.30 -7.33 -19.48
C ILE A 288 34.71 -8.38 -20.53
N ALA A 289 34.83 -9.64 -20.11
CA ALA A 289 35.18 -10.74 -21.02
C ALA A 289 34.16 -10.90 -22.16
N SER A 290 32.86 -10.69 -21.87
CA SER A 290 31.80 -10.75 -22.88
C SER A 290 31.93 -9.66 -23.96
N CYS A 291 32.64 -8.58 -23.68
CA CYS A 291 32.96 -7.51 -24.61
C CYS A 291 34.26 -7.76 -25.42
N GLY A 292 34.91 -8.92 -25.23
CA GLY A 292 36.10 -9.26 -26.00
C GLY A 292 35.82 -9.36 -27.49
N GLY A 293 36.75 -8.86 -28.33
CA GLY A 293 36.54 -8.74 -29.79
C GLY A 293 35.58 -7.60 -30.18
N ALA A 294 35.53 -6.55 -29.36
CA ALA A 294 34.72 -5.36 -29.66
C ALA A 294 35.15 -4.71 -30.99
N VAL A 295 34.19 -4.49 -31.87
CA VAL A 295 34.39 -3.85 -33.19
C VAL A 295 34.05 -2.37 -33.11
N ASN A 296 32.99 -2.02 -32.36
CA ASN A 296 32.56 -0.64 -32.17
C ASN A 296 32.09 -0.43 -30.73
N VAL A 297 32.42 0.72 -30.17
CA VAL A 297 31.93 1.18 -28.85
C VAL A 297 31.26 2.53 -29.03
N LEU A 298 29.98 2.61 -28.67
CA LEU A 298 29.22 3.85 -28.67
C LEU A 298 28.92 4.25 -27.25
N THR A 299 29.20 5.52 -26.89
CA THR A 299 29.00 6.03 -25.53
C THR A 299 28.19 7.30 -25.54
N GLN A 300 27.19 7.40 -24.69
CA GLN A 300 26.40 8.60 -24.45
C GLN A 300 26.39 8.95 -22.96
N ASN A 301 26.72 10.20 -22.65
CA ASN A 301 26.69 10.73 -21.30
C ASN A 301 25.64 11.82 -21.18
N LYS A 302 24.84 11.76 -20.13
CA LYS A 302 23.83 12.79 -19.82
C LYS A 302 23.84 13.14 -18.35
N ASN A 303 24.12 14.39 -18.05
CA ASN A 303 23.97 14.97 -16.72
C ASN A 303 22.57 15.57 -16.58
N CYS A 304 21.85 15.21 -15.53
CA CYS A 304 20.53 15.71 -15.23
C CYS A 304 20.60 16.78 -14.13
N ASP A 305 19.70 17.75 -14.19
CA ASP A 305 19.67 18.90 -13.24
C ASP A 305 19.44 18.47 -11.77
N ASN A 306 19.00 17.24 -11.55
CA ASN A 306 18.75 16.66 -10.23
C ASN A 306 19.97 15.97 -9.61
N GLY A 307 21.14 16.02 -10.24
CA GLY A 307 22.36 15.38 -9.76
C GLY A 307 22.50 13.90 -10.16
N LEU A 308 21.60 13.36 -10.98
CA LEU A 308 21.72 12.03 -11.58
C LEU A 308 22.47 12.13 -12.92
N GLN A 309 23.44 11.25 -13.13
CA GLN A 309 24.14 11.09 -14.41
C GLN A 309 23.81 9.72 -14.99
N PHE A 310 23.53 9.68 -16.28
CA PHE A 310 23.47 8.46 -17.08
C PHE A 310 24.69 8.35 -17.98
N THR A 311 25.12 7.12 -18.18
CA THR A 311 26.13 6.73 -19.17
C THR A 311 25.64 5.46 -19.83
N ASP A 312 25.23 5.59 -21.09
CA ASP A 312 24.83 4.44 -21.90
C ASP A 312 26.02 4.05 -22.79
N VAL A 313 26.27 2.77 -22.86
CA VAL A 313 27.33 2.20 -23.69
C VAL A 313 26.77 1.02 -24.49
N ALA A 314 26.98 1.03 -25.80
CA ALA A 314 26.73 -0.09 -26.67
C ALA A 314 28.04 -0.62 -27.25
N VAL A 315 28.31 -1.90 -27.06
CA VAL A 315 29.49 -2.60 -27.55
C VAL A 315 29.07 -3.58 -28.63
N GLN A 316 29.50 -3.37 -29.86
CA GLN A 316 29.34 -4.34 -30.93
C GLN A 316 30.46 -5.37 -30.82
N VAL A 317 30.10 -6.63 -30.69
CA VAL A 317 31.02 -7.74 -30.55
C VAL A 317 30.94 -8.64 -31.79
N GLN A 318 32.09 -9.08 -32.29
CA GLN A 318 32.13 -10.06 -33.35
C GLN A 318 31.83 -11.46 -32.77
N ASP A 319 30.69 -12.01 -33.12
CA ASP A 319 30.28 -13.35 -32.73
C ASP A 319 30.32 -14.29 -33.94
N ALA A 320 30.72 -15.55 -33.72
CA ALA A 320 30.82 -16.54 -34.79
C ALA A 320 29.45 -17.02 -35.32
N ASP A 321 28.42 -16.93 -34.47
CA ASP A 321 27.10 -17.48 -34.72
C ASP A 321 26.05 -16.40 -35.09
N VAL A 322 26.38 -15.12 -34.89
CA VAL A 322 25.45 -13.99 -35.05
C VAL A 322 26.15 -12.84 -35.76
N ASP A 323 25.60 -12.36 -36.87
CA ASP A 323 26.22 -11.32 -37.70
C ASP A 323 26.44 -9.99 -36.96
N GLU A 324 25.56 -9.61 -36.04
CA GLU A 324 25.66 -8.34 -35.31
C GLU A 324 25.11 -8.49 -33.88
N LEU A 325 25.99 -8.83 -32.93
CA LEU A 325 25.69 -8.88 -31.50
C LEU A 325 26.11 -7.57 -30.84
N TRP A 326 25.19 -6.98 -30.08
CA TRP A 326 25.44 -5.78 -29.28
C TRP A 326 25.20 -6.07 -27.82
N ILE A 327 26.10 -5.54 -26.96
CA ILE A 327 25.94 -5.56 -25.50
C ILE A 327 25.67 -4.14 -25.05
N ILE A 328 24.53 -3.93 -24.42
CA ILE A 328 24.07 -2.60 -23.97
C ILE A 328 24.27 -2.50 -22.47
N PHE A 329 24.84 -1.39 -22.02
CA PHE A 329 24.99 -1.03 -20.62
C PHE A 329 24.31 0.30 -20.36
N HIS A 330 23.34 0.33 -19.46
CA HIS A 330 22.75 1.54 -18.91
C HIS A 330 23.30 1.77 -17.51
N TYR A 331 24.30 2.62 -17.39
CA TYR A 331 24.92 2.98 -16.13
C TYR A 331 24.33 4.29 -15.61
N PHE A 332 24.08 4.36 -14.31
CA PHE A 332 23.61 5.57 -13.64
C PHE A 332 24.36 5.79 -12.32
N ARG A 333 24.58 7.06 -11.98
CA ARG A 333 25.20 7.44 -10.71
C ARG A 333 24.65 8.77 -10.20
N TRP A 334 24.61 8.89 -8.89
CA TRP A 334 24.37 10.16 -8.22
C TRP A 334 25.70 10.91 -8.08
N ILE A 335 25.81 12.09 -8.71
CA ILE A 335 27.00 12.95 -8.65
C ILE A 335 26.97 13.80 -7.37
N GLU A 336 25.77 14.16 -6.92
CA GLU A 336 25.55 14.91 -5.68
C GLU A 336 25.12 13.96 -4.57
N ASP A 337 25.43 14.34 -3.32
CA ASP A 337 24.99 13.60 -2.11
C ASP A 337 23.47 13.69 -1.89
N LYS A 338 22.69 13.71 -2.96
CA LYS A 338 21.24 13.66 -2.89
C LYS A 338 20.83 12.27 -2.41
N LYS A 339 20.13 12.26 -1.29
CA LYS A 339 19.69 10.99 -0.67
C LYS A 339 18.29 10.69 -1.14
N PRO A 340 18.09 9.68 -2.00
CA PRO A 340 16.76 9.23 -2.35
C PRO A 340 16.03 8.71 -1.11
N TYR A 341 14.72 8.86 -1.10
CA TYR A 341 13.86 8.37 -0.03
C TYR A 341 13.18 7.09 -0.50
N GLY A 342 13.20 6.05 0.34
CA GLY A 342 12.37 4.86 0.14
C GLY A 342 12.86 3.92 -0.96
N ALA A 343 11.93 3.48 -1.79
CA ALA A 343 12.14 2.50 -2.85
C ALA A 343 12.32 3.18 -4.21
N GLU A 344 13.33 2.73 -4.95
CA GLU A 344 13.70 3.20 -6.27
C GLU A 344 13.48 2.11 -7.32
N ALA A 345 13.35 2.50 -8.59
CA ALA A 345 13.26 1.57 -9.70
C ALA A 345 13.90 2.13 -10.96
N VAL A 346 14.52 1.24 -11.73
CA VAL A 346 14.82 1.44 -13.14
C VAL A 346 13.82 0.67 -13.98
N GLN A 347 13.41 1.27 -15.08
CA GLN A 347 12.60 0.63 -16.12
C GLN A 347 13.35 0.75 -17.41
N ILE A 348 13.50 -0.36 -18.13
CA ILE A 348 14.21 -0.43 -19.39
C ILE A 348 13.26 -0.95 -20.44
N TRP A 349 13.24 -0.26 -21.56
CA TRP A 349 12.57 -0.70 -22.77
C TRP A 349 13.59 -1.43 -23.62
N THR A 350 13.59 -2.72 -23.50
CA THR A 350 14.41 -3.55 -24.37
C THR A 350 13.88 -3.57 -25.80
N THR A 351 14.68 -4.07 -26.71
CA THR A 351 14.36 -4.15 -28.14
C THR A 351 13.16 -5.03 -28.50
N ASP A 352 12.66 -5.84 -27.57
CA ASP A 352 11.45 -6.67 -27.79
C ASP A 352 10.13 -5.86 -27.74
N HIS A 353 10.22 -4.56 -27.71
CA HIS A 353 9.05 -3.69 -27.77
C HIS A 353 8.43 -3.75 -29.17
N GLU A 354 7.10 -3.87 -29.29
CA GLU A 354 6.35 -3.99 -30.57
C GLU A 354 6.67 -2.89 -31.63
N ILE A 355 7.40 -1.85 -31.24
CA ILE A 355 7.76 -0.70 -32.09
C ILE A 355 9.16 -0.87 -32.71
N GLN A 356 9.96 -1.84 -32.25
CA GLN A 356 11.35 -2.00 -32.69
C GLN A 356 11.52 -3.23 -33.60
N GLU A 357 11.12 -3.08 -34.86
CA GLU A 357 11.43 -4.08 -35.85
C GLU A 357 12.96 -4.14 -36.10
N GLY A 358 13.47 -5.33 -36.31
CA GLY A 358 14.86 -5.55 -36.68
C GLY A 358 15.86 -5.69 -35.54
N TRP A 359 15.40 -5.64 -34.28
CA TRP A 359 16.21 -5.86 -33.10
C TRP A 359 15.53 -6.87 -32.17
N LEU A 360 16.31 -7.81 -31.62
CA LEU A 360 15.82 -8.81 -30.67
C LEU A 360 16.74 -8.87 -29.46
N THR A 361 16.16 -8.84 -28.26
CA THR A 361 16.91 -9.07 -27.02
C THR A 361 17.42 -10.50 -27.00
N ALA A 362 18.72 -10.65 -26.71
CA ALA A 362 19.40 -11.94 -26.61
C ALA A 362 19.88 -12.14 -25.16
N GLY A 363 19.39 -13.20 -24.54
CA GLY A 363 19.79 -13.54 -23.18
C GLY A 363 19.03 -12.79 -22.08
N GLU A 364 19.56 -12.88 -20.87
CA GLU A 364 18.94 -12.40 -19.66
C GLU A 364 19.42 -10.97 -19.33
N VAL A 365 18.51 -10.11 -18.87
CA VAL A 365 18.87 -8.78 -18.39
C VAL A 365 19.55 -8.92 -17.03
N LYS A 366 20.75 -8.35 -16.90
CA LYS A 366 21.62 -8.41 -15.72
C LYS A 366 21.87 -7.01 -15.18
N GLY A 367 22.41 -6.91 -13.98
CA GLY A 367 22.86 -5.66 -13.42
C GLY A 367 23.12 -5.73 -11.93
N ARG A 368 23.78 -4.73 -11.40
CA ARG A 368 24.07 -4.61 -9.98
C ARG A 368 24.11 -3.16 -9.53
N LEU A 369 24.09 -3.00 -8.23
CA LEU A 369 24.10 -1.73 -7.52
C LEU A 369 25.33 -1.63 -6.64
N MET A 370 25.86 -0.43 -6.48
CA MET A 370 27.02 -0.17 -5.67
C MET A 370 26.89 1.15 -4.92
N TYR A 371 27.55 1.22 -3.77
CA TYR A 371 27.75 2.45 -3.03
C TYR A 371 29.07 2.38 -2.26
N ASP A 372 29.61 3.54 -1.93
CA ASP A 372 30.83 3.63 -1.13
C ASP A 372 30.49 4.05 0.30
N LYS A 373 31.27 3.57 1.26
CA LYS A 373 31.19 3.96 2.65
C LYS A 373 32.53 3.77 3.35
N GLY A 374 33.09 4.88 3.83
CA GLY A 374 34.38 4.85 4.53
C GLY A 374 35.53 4.30 3.67
N GLY A 375 35.54 4.59 2.36
CA GLY A 375 36.56 4.12 1.42
C GLY A 375 36.40 2.67 0.98
N VAL A 376 35.28 1.99 1.35
CA VAL A 376 34.99 0.61 0.93
C VAL A 376 33.76 0.63 0.03
N THR A 377 33.87 -0.05 -1.11
CA THR A 377 32.75 -0.24 -2.05
C THR A 377 31.92 -1.47 -1.65
N TYR A 378 30.62 -1.28 -1.58
CA TYR A 378 29.64 -2.34 -1.36
C TYR A 378 28.85 -2.57 -2.64
N THR A 379 28.48 -3.82 -2.87
CA THR A 379 27.68 -4.24 -4.03
C THR A 379 26.48 -5.08 -3.61
N ALA A 380 25.40 -5.02 -4.39
CA ALA A 380 24.23 -5.88 -4.23
C ALA A 380 23.57 -6.13 -5.59
N PRO A 381 22.90 -7.28 -5.78
CA PRO A 381 21.97 -7.45 -6.88
C PRO A 381 20.75 -6.52 -6.66
N TYR A 382 19.97 -6.29 -7.70
CA TYR A 382 18.65 -5.68 -7.56
C TYR A 382 17.79 -6.51 -6.62
N HIS A 383 16.87 -5.86 -5.91
CA HIS A 383 15.90 -6.56 -5.05
C HIS A 383 15.00 -7.47 -5.87
N SER A 384 14.51 -6.99 -7.00
CA SER A 384 13.94 -7.79 -8.09
C SER A 384 14.36 -7.19 -9.42
N MET A 385 14.53 -8.05 -10.42
CA MET A 385 14.69 -7.66 -11.82
C MET A 385 13.87 -8.63 -12.64
N GLU A 386 12.82 -8.12 -13.27
CA GLU A 386 11.83 -8.96 -13.95
C GLU A 386 11.18 -8.24 -15.14
N SER A 387 10.81 -9.03 -16.16
CA SER A 387 9.98 -8.54 -17.26
C SER A 387 8.53 -8.47 -16.81
N VAL A 388 7.90 -7.32 -17.00
CA VAL A 388 6.53 -7.06 -16.55
C VAL A 388 5.69 -6.58 -17.71
N THR A 389 4.60 -7.29 -17.96
CA THR A 389 3.59 -6.91 -18.95
C THR A 389 2.48 -6.12 -18.25
N TYR A 390 2.22 -4.92 -18.72
CA TYR A 390 1.20 -4.04 -18.14
C TYR A 390 0.50 -3.19 -19.21
N ASN A 391 -0.67 -2.67 -18.86
CA ASN A 391 -1.43 -1.82 -19.75
C ASN A 391 -1.03 -0.36 -19.54
N ARG A 392 -0.51 0.27 -20.59
CA ARG A 392 -0.17 1.70 -20.63
C ARG A 392 -1.28 2.46 -21.36
N MET A 393 -1.74 3.58 -20.80
CA MET A 393 -2.58 4.51 -21.55
C MET A 393 -1.73 5.21 -22.62
N ALA A 394 -1.97 4.85 -23.88
CA ALA A 394 -1.43 5.62 -25.00
C ALA A 394 -2.27 6.90 -25.21
N TRP A 395 -1.68 7.88 -25.86
CA TRP A 395 -2.39 9.10 -26.28
C TRP A 395 -3.63 8.71 -27.10
N ILE A 396 -4.81 9.26 -26.73
CA ILE A 396 -6.10 9.03 -27.40
C ILE A 396 -6.71 7.64 -27.08
N ASP A 397 -7.19 7.43 -25.84
CA ASP A 397 -8.10 6.32 -25.43
C ASP A 397 -7.72 4.89 -25.89
N ARG A 398 -6.48 4.66 -26.28
CA ARG A 398 -5.97 3.31 -26.59
C ARG A 398 -5.15 2.79 -25.42
N VAL A 399 -5.57 1.65 -24.90
CA VAL A 399 -4.77 0.87 -23.96
C VAL A 399 -3.77 0.04 -24.79
N GLN A 400 -2.49 0.28 -24.61
CA GLN A 400 -1.42 -0.51 -25.19
C GLN A 400 -0.85 -1.45 -24.13
N THR A 401 -0.78 -2.72 -24.44
CA THR A 401 -0.07 -3.71 -23.61
C THR A 401 1.41 -3.63 -23.93
N VAL A 402 2.25 -3.37 -22.95
CA VAL A 402 3.70 -3.26 -23.09
C VAL A 402 4.40 -4.20 -22.11
N THR A 403 5.56 -4.71 -22.50
CA THR A 403 6.44 -5.52 -21.65
C THR A 403 7.76 -4.80 -21.49
N ASP A 404 8.07 -4.40 -20.27
CA ASP A 404 9.32 -3.72 -19.92
C ASP A 404 10.06 -4.50 -18.84
N VAL A 405 11.36 -4.29 -18.72
CA VAL A 405 12.15 -4.82 -17.61
C VAL A 405 12.20 -3.80 -16.49
N PHE A 406 11.87 -4.22 -15.28
CA PHE A 406 11.96 -3.41 -14.08
C PHE A 406 13.00 -3.97 -13.11
N GLY A 407 13.93 -3.11 -12.70
CA GLY A 407 14.84 -3.36 -11.58
C GLY A 407 14.41 -2.53 -10.37
N THR A 408 14.08 -3.18 -9.24
CA THR A 408 13.69 -2.48 -8.01
C THR A 408 14.79 -2.55 -6.96
N PHE A 409 14.98 -1.47 -6.19
CA PHE A 409 16.05 -1.38 -5.21
C PHE A 409 15.87 -0.25 -4.21
N SER A 410 16.79 -0.18 -3.24
CA SER A 410 16.94 0.97 -2.33
C SER A 410 18.40 1.16 -1.97
N PHE A 411 18.91 2.37 -2.10
CA PHE A 411 20.23 2.72 -1.58
C PHE A 411 20.19 2.98 -0.07
N PRO A 412 21.29 2.71 0.64
CA PRO A 412 21.38 3.05 2.06
C PRO A 412 21.48 4.55 2.27
N LYS A 413 20.78 5.08 3.28
CA LYS A 413 20.71 6.53 3.60
C LYS A 413 22.08 7.19 3.84
N LYS A 414 23.13 6.42 4.14
CA LYS A 414 24.50 6.88 4.39
C LYS A 414 25.49 6.38 3.33
N GLY A 415 24.99 5.90 2.20
CA GLY A 415 25.82 5.52 1.07
C GLY A 415 26.36 6.78 0.36
N GLU A 416 27.59 6.73 -0.08
CA GLU A 416 28.26 7.72 -0.92
C GLU A 416 28.42 7.13 -2.32
N ASN A 417 28.54 7.94 -3.36
CA ASN A 417 28.73 7.47 -4.74
C ASN A 417 27.75 6.36 -5.14
N CYS A 418 26.45 6.53 -4.82
CA CYS A 418 25.43 5.56 -5.16
C CYS A 418 25.30 5.42 -6.68
N ARG A 419 25.49 4.21 -7.19
CA ARG A 419 25.55 3.92 -8.63
C ARG A 419 25.09 2.50 -8.93
N GLY A 420 24.80 2.24 -10.18
CA GLY A 420 24.43 0.93 -10.64
C GLY A 420 24.33 0.88 -12.15
N TYR A 421 24.14 -0.32 -12.67
CA TYR A 421 23.91 -0.50 -14.10
C TYR A 421 22.95 -1.65 -14.35
N VAL A 422 22.40 -1.63 -15.55
CA VAL A 422 21.67 -2.74 -16.16
C VAL A 422 22.31 -3.04 -17.49
N SER A 423 22.48 -4.31 -17.80
CA SER A 423 23.04 -4.76 -19.08
C SER A 423 22.20 -5.87 -19.70
N TYR A 424 22.16 -5.90 -21.00
CA TYR A 424 21.58 -6.97 -21.80
C TYR A 424 22.21 -7.03 -23.17
N SER A 425 22.06 -8.17 -23.85
CA SER A 425 22.49 -8.33 -25.22
C SER A 425 21.32 -8.19 -26.20
N THR A 426 21.62 -7.70 -27.39
CA THR A 426 20.63 -7.58 -28.46
C THR A 426 21.28 -7.93 -29.82
N VAL A 427 20.47 -8.47 -30.71
CA VAL A 427 20.87 -8.91 -32.05
C VAL A 427 20.16 -8.06 -33.09
N HIS A 428 20.92 -7.54 -34.04
CA HIS A 428 20.39 -6.85 -35.20
C HIS A 428 19.98 -7.86 -36.28
N THR A 429 18.69 -7.93 -36.56
CA THR A 429 18.13 -8.95 -37.45
C THR A 429 17.78 -8.44 -38.85
N VAL A 430 17.55 -7.13 -39.02
CA VAL A 430 17.14 -6.49 -40.26
C VAL A 430 17.82 -5.14 -40.45
N LYS A 431 18.56 -4.96 -41.56
CA LYS A 431 19.24 -3.69 -41.84
C LYS A 431 18.26 -2.53 -42.06
N GLY A 432 18.69 -1.34 -41.67
CA GLY A 432 17.93 -0.11 -41.87
C GLY A 432 17.04 0.33 -40.72
N TYR A 433 17.01 -0.41 -39.62
CA TYR A 433 16.29 -0.01 -38.41
C TYR A 433 17.20 0.63 -37.38
N THR A 434 16.77 1.76 -36.82
CA THR A 434 17.48 2.45 -35.74
C THR A 434 17.32 1.65 -34.44
N PHE A 435 18.43 1.44 -33.74
CA PHE A 435 18.35 1.00 -32.35
C PHE A 435 17.79 2.14 -31.50
N TYR A 436 16.80 1.84 -30.67
CA TYR A 436 16.13 2.84 -29.84
C TYR A 436 15.72 2.24 -28.51
N ASP A 437 16.33 2.71 -27.46
CA ASP A 437 16.11 2.23 -26.12
C ASP A 437 15.98 3.36 -25.11
N PHE A 438 15.43 3.07 -23.93
CA PHE A 438 15.21 4.03 -22.87
C PHE A 438 15.51 3.40 -21.52
N ILE A 439 16.24 4.13 -20.69
CA ILE A 439 16.24 3.91 -19.26
C ILE A 439 15.42 5.00 -18.58
N ASN A 440 14.47 4.57 -17.72
CA ASN A 440 13.73 5.45 -16.84
C ASN A 440 14.15 5.16 -15.40
N TYR A 441 14.74 6.14 -14.74
CA TYR A 441 15.07 6.06 -13.31
C TYR A 441 14.00 6.77 -12.50
N THR A 442 13.33 6.04 -11.62
CA THR A 442 12.26 6.57 -10.77
C THR A 442 12.67 6.51 -9.31
N TYR A 443 12.60 7.63 -8.62
CA TYR A 443 12.94 7.75 -7.21
C TYR A 443 11.94 8.59 -6.45
N GLN A 444 11.85 8.36 -5.15
CA GLN A 444 11.00 9.15 -4.27
C GLN A 444 11.68 10.49 -3.96
N GLU A 445 11.05 11.59 -4.36
CA GLU A 445 11.52 12.95 -4.13
C GLU A 445 11.05 13.51 -2.77
N SER A 446 9.86 13.11 -2.33
CA SER A 446 9.29 13.55 -1.05
C SER A 446 9.69 12.62 0.09
N TRP A 447 10.15 13.18 1.21
CA TRP A 447 10.47 12.40 2.41
C TRP A 447 9.24 11.70 3.01
N TRP A 448 8.03 12.12 2.68
CA TRP A 448 6.78 11.61 3.19
C TRP A 448 5.86 11.11 2.09
N GLN A 449 5.38 9.88 2.24
CA GLN A 449 4.24 9.35 1.48
C GLN A 449 3.39 8.44 2.37
N TYR A 450 2.09 8.44 2.15
CA TYR A 450 1.17 7.50 2.78
C TYR A 450 -0.04 7.24 1.88
N PRO A 451 -0.40 5.98 1.60
CA PRO A 451 0.40 4.78 1.88
C PRO A 451 1.73 4.82 1.13
N VAL A 452 2.70 4.05 1.62
CA VAL A 452 3.95 3.82 0.89
C VAL A 452 3.62 2.98 -0.34
N ILE A 453 4.02 3.48 -1.51
CA ILE A 453 4.01 2.75 -2.77
C ILE A 453 5.44 2.65 -3.27
N SER A 454 5.75 1.63 -4.06
CA SER A 454 7.06 1.52 -4.68
C SER A 454 7.17 2.39 -5.93
N ALA A 455 8.40 2.70 -6.34
CA ALA A 455 8.66 3.34 -7.63
C ALA A 455 8.12 2.49 -8.80
N TYR A 456 8.19 1.17 -8.67
CA TYR A 456 7.59 0.21 -9.59
C TYR A 456 6.06 0.37 -9.69
N ASP A 457 5.33 0.39 -8.56
CA ASP A 457 3.88 0.61 -8.56
C ASP A 457 3.50 1.98 -9.15
N HIS A 458 4.33 3.00 -8.91
CA HIS A 458 4.12 4.33 -9.49
C HIS A 458 4.19 4.28 -11.02
N ARG A 459 5.13 3.52 -11.59
CA ARG A 459 5.31 3.40 -13.03
C ARG A 459 4.25 2.53 -13.69
N THR A 460 3.92 1.40 -13.12
CA THR A 460 2.99 0.41 -13.71
C THR A 460 1.52 0.80 -13.59
N ASN A 461 1.13 1.58 -12.57
CA ASN A 461 -0.26 2.00 -12.38
C ASN A 461 -0.69 3.21 -13.24
N GLY A 462 0.18 3.74 -14.11
CA GLY A 462 -0.15 4.82 -15.04
C GLY A 462 -0.54 6.15 -14.38
N VAL A 463 -0.30 6.30 -13.10
CA VAL A 463 -0.62 7.52 -12.36
C VAL A 463 0.50 8.52 -12.60
N PHE A 464 0.30 9.42 -13.57
CA PHE A 464 1.20 10.56 -13.87
C PHE A 464 1.23 11.63 -12.77
N ASN A 465 0.88 11.30 -11.54
CA ASN A 465 1.02 12.19 -10.41
C ASN A 465 2.51 12.36 -10.08
N LYS A 466 3.06 13.53 -10.37
CA LYS A 466 4.47 13.89 -10.17
C LYS A 466 4.94 13.75 -8.71
N LYS A 467 4.07 13.68 -7.74
CA LYS A 467 4.38 13.49 -6.31
C LYS A 467 3.80 12.18 -5.81
N PRO A 468 4.54 11.41 -5.00
CA PRO A 468 5.83 11.71 -4.36
C PRO A 468 7.08 11.32 -5.16
N PHE A 469 6.95 10.77 -6.38
CA PHE A 469 8.05 10.28 -7.20
C PHE A 469 8.41 11.24 -8.33
N MET A 470 9.69 11.20 -8.71
CA MET A 470 10.22 11.77 -9.93
C MET A 470 10.78 10.67 -10.82
N THR A 471 10.52 10.76 -12.11
CA THR A 471 11.10 9.88 -13.13
C THR A 471 11.97 10.70 -14.06
N VAL A 472 13.20 10.25 -14.24
CA VAL A 472 14.15 10.79 -15.19
C VAL A 472 14.33 9.79 -16.32
N GLN A 473 14.10 10.22 -17.56
CA GLN A 473 14.23 9.38 -18.74
C GLN A 473 15.51 9.73 -19.49
N ASN A 474 16.24 8.70 -19.91
CA ASN A 474 17.36 8.86 -20.82
C ASN A 474 17.13 7.99 -22.05
N PRO A 475 16.97 8.60 -23.25
CA PRO A 475 16.95 7.86 -24.50
C PRO A 475 18.37 7.53 -24.94
N PHE A 476 18.54 6.37 -25.54
CA PHE A 476 19.76 5.95 -26.19
C PHE A 476 19.42 5.38 -27.56
N SER A 477 20.02 5.96 -28.62
CA SER A 477 19.71 5.54 -30.01
C SER A 477 20.89 5.70 -30.94
N PHE A 478 21.00 4.77 -31.88
CA PHE A 478 21.99 4.80 -32.96
C PHE A 478 21.46 4.11 -34.21
N TYR A 479 22.03 4.40 -35.35
CA TYR A 479 21.71 3.75 -36.63
C TYR A 479 22.95 3.64 -37.53
N PHE A 480 22.87 2.77 -38.52
CA PHE A 480 23.93 2.54 -39.47
C PHE A 480 23.75 3.43 -40.70
N GLU A 481 24.77 4.21 -41.01
CA GLU A 481 24.89 4.94 -42.30
C GLU A 481 25.90 4.22 -43.21
N GLU A 482 25.92 4.61 -44.48
CA GLU A 482 26.92 4.06 -45.47
C GLU A 482 28.37 4.33 -45.02
N ASP A 483 28.61 5.42 -44.31
CA ASP A 483 29.93 5.86 -43.83
C ASP A 483 30.23 5.47 -42.37
N GLY A 484 29.37 4.71 -41.68
CA GLY A 484 29.58 4.27 -40.32
C GLY A 484 28.31 4.29 -39.44
N ILE A 485 28.51 4.36 -38.11
CA ILE A 485 27.44 4.38 -37.12
C ILE A 485 27.22 5.81 -36.64
N ARG A 486 25.99 6.28 -36.68
CA ARG A 486 25.61 7.59 -36.16
C ARG A 486 24.75 7.46 -34.92
N GLN A 487 25.12 8.22 -33.90
CA GLN A 487 24.41 8.33 -32.64
C GLN A 487 23.61 9.65 -32.60
N TYR A 488 22.42 9.62 -31.99
CA TYR A 488 21.56 10.80 -31.81
C TYR A 488 21.62 11.37 -30.41
#